data_cc5de61d2983dbf9daadadf4e03a06e3
#
_entry.id   cc5de61d2983dbf9daadadf4e03a06e3
#
_cell.length_a   1.000
_cell.length_b   1.000
_cell.length_c   1.000
_cell.angle_alpha   90.00
_cell.angle_beta   90.00
_cell.angle_gamma   90.00
#
_symmetry.space_group_name_H-M   'P 1'
#
loop_
_entity.id
_entity.type
_entity.pdbx_description
1 polymer ?
#
loop_
_entity_poly.entity_id
_entity_poly.type
_entity_poly.pdbx_seq_one_letter_code
_entity_poly.pdbx_strand_id
1 'polypeptide(L)'
;MSPVFNVNVGVGQSSALSPILFALYLLPLIYILEKYLKNLEISILIISFVDNGLFISQSKSFDISNSRLFCSYNIFSNLLKKFSLVVEYFKTEIFHFNRSRGTFNPPPLNLSSLESNILRPNNIWKYLGFIFDKKLTFH
;
A
#
# COMPACT_ATOMS: atom_id res chain seq x y z
N MET A 1 -4.99 -4.38 -43.36
CA MET A 1 -4.64 -3.19 -42.55
C MET A 1 -5.14 -3.40 -41.14
N SER A 2 -4.27 -3.42 -40.15
CA SER A 2 -4.68 -3.52 -38.75
C SER A 2 -5.27 -2.19 -38.29
N PRO A 3 -6.37 -2.17 -37.54
CA PRO A 3 -6.94 -0.94 -37.04
C PRO A 3 -5.95 -0.22 -36.12
N VAL A 4 -5.73 1.06 -36.36
CA VAL A 4 -4.91 1.90 -35.47
C VAL A 4 -5.77 2.26 -34.26
N PHE A 5 -5.43 1.71 -33.09
CA PHE A 5 -6.06 2.10 -31.84
C PHE A 5 -5.33 3.32 -31.27
N ASN A 6 -6.03 4.43 -31.15
CA ASN A 6 -5.53 5.58 -30.41
C ASN A 6 -5.56 5.29 -28.91
N VAL A 7 -4.42 4.98 -28.31
CA VAL A 7 -4.25 4.89 -26.86
C VAL A 7 -3.87 6.28 -26.35
N ASN A 8 -4.83 7.01 -25.83
CA ASN A 8 -4.62 8.37 -25.37
C ASN A 8 -3.96 8.45 -23.98
N VAL A 9 -4.14 7.43 -23.13
CA VAL A 9 -3.59 7.36 -21.77
C VAL A 9 -3.38 5.90 -21.37
N GLY A 10 -2.27 5.62 -20.67
CA GLY A 10 -2.01 4.32 -20.03
C GLY A 10 -0.99 3.47 -20.78
N VAL A 11 -0.71 2.31 -20.20
CA VAL A 11 0.20 1.30 -20.75
C VAL A 11 -0.63 0.16 -21.31
N GLY A 12 -0.28 -0.37 -22.50
CA GLY A 12 -1.01 -1.46 -23.13
C GLY A 12 -1.10 -2.69 -22.20
N GLN A 13 -2.33 -3.13 -21.90
CA GLN A 13 -2.52 -4.33 -21.10
C GLN A 13 -1.97 -5.55 -21.86
N SER A 14 -1.41 -6.51 -21.11
CA SER A 14 -0.81 -7.75 -21.67
C SER A 14 0.51 -7.58 -22.45
N SER A 15 1.11 -6.39 -22.45
CA SER A 15 2.47 -6.23 -22.98
C SER A 15 3.51 -6.69 -21.95
N ALA A 16 4.52 -7.43 -22.37
CA ALA A 16 5.64 -7.83 -21.51
C ALA A 16 6.44 -6.63 -20.96
N LEU A 17 6.38 -5.48 -21.62
CA LEU A 17 7.04 -4.25 -21.20
C LEU A 17 6.22 -3.43 -20.20
N SER A 18 4.91 -3.64 -20.10
CA SER A 18 4.03 -2.85 -19.25
C SER A 18 4.42 -2.82 -17.77
N PRO A 19 4.80 -3.94 -17.13
CA PRO A 19 5.26 -3.92 -15.75
C PRO A 19 6.51 -3.08 -15.55
N ILE A 20 7.44 -3.14 -16.49
CA ILE A 20 8.69 -2.37 -16.44
C ILE A 20 8.42 -0.89 -16.60
N LEU A 21 7.61 -0.50 -17.58
CA LEU A 21 7.24 0.89 -17.82
C LEU A 21 6.48 1.46 -16.63
N PHE A 22 5.56 0.70 -16.04
CA PHE A 22 4.84 1.12 -14.85
C PHE A 22 5.76 1.29 -13.63
N ALA A 23 6.69 0.36 -13.41
CA ALA A 23 7.69 0.50 -12.36
C ALA A 23 8.56 1.75 -12.55
N LEU A 24 9.04 2.02 -13.77
CA LEU A 24 9.79 3.24 -14.08
C LEU A 24 8.97 4.51 -13.84
N TYR A 25 7.67 4.46 -14.13
CA TYR A 25 6.76 5.58 -13.88
C TYR A 25 6.54 5.83 -12.38
N LEU A 26 6.50 4.77 -11.55
CA LEU A 26 6.30 4.89 -10.10
C LEU A 26 7.58 5.27 -9.34
N LEU A 27 8.77 4.97 -9.85
CA LEU A 27 10.03 5.23 -9.15
C LEU A 27 10.19 6.67 -8.64
N PRO A 28 9.96 7.73 -9.44
CA PRO A 28 10.04 9.09 -8.96
C PRO A 28 9.07 9.39 -7.81
N LEU A 29 7.86 8.82 -7.88
CA LEU A 29 6.83 8.99 -6.87
C LEU A 29 7.26 8.35 -5.54
N ILE A 30 7.76 7.11 -5.59
CA ILE A 30 8.25 6.40 -4.40
C ILE A 30 9.42 7.16 -3.78
N TYR A 31 10.37 7.63 -4.58
CA TYR A 31 11.50 8.45 -4.11
C TYR A 31 11.05 9.73 -3.41
N ILE A 32 10.08 10.45 -4.00
CA ILE A 32 9.50 11.65 -3.40
C ILE A 32 8.81 11.30 -2.07
N LEU A 33 8.03 10.21 -2.04
CA LEU A 33 7.34 9.76 -0.84
C LEU A 33 8.32 9.44 0.28
N GLU A 34 9.37 8.66 0.01
CA GLU A 34 10.41 8.32 1.00
C GLU A 34 11.08 9.57 1.56
N LYS A 35 11.39 10.55 0.70
CA LYS A 35 11.96 11.84 1.13
C LYS A 35 11.01 12.62 2.04
N TYR A 36 9.72 12.67 1.71
CA TYR A 36 8.72 13.30 2.58
C TYR A 36 8.60 12.60 3.93
N LEU A 37 8.52 11.29 3.95
CA LEU A 37 8.40 10.50 5.19
C LEU A 37 9.64 10.66 6.07
N LYS A 38 10.82 10.68 5.46
CA LYS A 38 12.09 10.93 6.17
C LYS A 38 12.12 12.32 6.82
N ASN A 39 11.67 13.34 6.11
CA ASN A 39 11.60 14.71 6.64
C ASN A 39 10.62 14.84 7.82
N LEU A 40 9.58 14.01 7.86
CA LEU A 40 8.59 13.95 8.94
C LEU A 40 8.99 12.95 10.05
N GLU A 41 10.17 12.36 9.97
CA GLU A 41 10.66 11.33 10.91
C GLU A 41 9.72 10.12 11.03
N ILE A 42 8.95 9.83 9.97
CA ILE A 42 8.04 8.71 9.91
C ILE A 42 8.80 7.48 9.39
N SER A 43 9.01 6.50 10.27
CA SER A 43 9.65 5.22 9.92
C SER A 43 8.62 4.27 9.30
N ILE A 44 8.68 4.14 7.99
CA ILE A 44 7.87 3.21 7.17
C ILE A 44 8.78 2.55 6.15
N LEU A 45 8.65 1.22 5.98
CA LEU A 45 9.24 0.51 4.85
C LEU A 45 8.20 0.43 3.74
N ILE A 46 8.60 0.82 2.53
CA ILE A 46 7.76 0.79 1.34
C ILE A 46 8.29 -0.30 0.42
N ILE A 47 7.43 -1.22 0.03
CA ILE A 47 7.71 -2.26 -0.96
C ILE A 47 6.70 -2.11 -2.08
N SER A 48 7.17 -2.08 -3.32
CA SER A 48 6.31 -2.03 -4.50
C SER A 48 6.63 -3.19 -5.42
N PHE A 49 5.60 -3.87 -5.89
CA PHE A 49 5.69 -4.89 -6.91
C PHE A 49 4.63 -4.61 -7.97
N VAL A 50 5.07 -4.06 -9.10
CA VAL A 50 4.21 -3.59 -10.20
C VAL A 50 3.17 -2.61 -9.64
N ASP A 51 1.88 -2.96 -9.65
CA ASP A 51 0.73 -2.18 -9.17
C ASP A 51 0.41 -2.43 -7.68
N ASN A 52 1.07 -3.39 -7.04
CA ASN A 52 0.86 -3.69 -5.62
C ASN A 52 1.86 -2.94 -4.74
N GLY A 53 1.35 -2.08 -3.87
CA GLY A 53 2.13 -1.35 -2.88
C GLY A 53 1.92 -1.89 -1.47
N LEU A 54 2.99 -2.00 -0.70
CA LEU A 54 2.98 -2.45 0.69
C LEU A 54 3.68 -1.42 1.58
N PHE A 55 2.99 -0.96 2.62
CA PHE A 55 3.53 -0.10 3.65
C PHE A 55 3.67 -0.88 4.96
N ILE A 56 4.87 -0.93 5.52
CA ILE A 56 5.16 -1.66 6.76
C ILE A 56 5.57 -0.64 7.82
N SER A 57 4.81 -0.59 8.92
CA SER A 57 5.14 0.17 10.11
C SER A 57 5.51 -0.74 11.26
N GLN A 58 6.63 -0.48 11.90
CA GLN A 58 7.04 -1.18 13.11
C GLN A 58 7.05 -0.22 14.30
N SER A 59 6.35 -0.57 15.36
CA SER A 59 6.35 0.19 16.62
C SER A 59 5.96 -0.68 17.81
N LYS A 60 6.13 -0.13 19.02
CA LYS A 60 5.68 -0.77 20.27
C LYS A 60 4.18 -0.63 20.51
N SER A 61 3.49 0.28 19.80
CA SER A 61 2.07 0.56 19.96
C SER A 61 1.38 0.53 18.59
N PHE A 62 0.17 -0.04 18.56
CA PHE A 62 -0.66 -0.05 17.35
C PHE A 62 -1.13 1.34 16.95
N ASP A 63 -1.39 2.22 17.93
CA ASP A 63 -1.82 3.59 17.65
C ASP A 63 -0.73 4.35 16.91
N ILE A 64 0.52 4.19 17.33
CA ILE A 64 1.67 4.78 16.64
C ILE A 64 1.83 4.19 15.23
N SER A 65 1.72 2.86 15.08
CA SER A 65 1.76 2.22 13.75
C SER A 65 0.64 2.71 12.86
N ASN A 66 -0.58 2.75 13.36
CA ASN A 66 -1.75 3.21 12.60
C ASN A 66 -1.63 4.69 12.20
N SER A 67 -1.16 5.55 13.10
CA SER A 67 -0.93 6.96 12.79
C SER A 67 0.12 7.14 11.68
N ARG A 68 1.20 6.37 11.71
CA ARG A 68 2.23 6.37 10.67
C ARG A 68 1.67 5.87 9.33
N LEU A 69 0.92 4.77 9.33
CA LEU A 69 0.29 4.22 8.13
C LEU A 69 -0.72 5.20 7.53
N PHE A 70 -1.55 5.82 8.37
CA PHE A 70 -2.51 6.84 7.96
C PHE A 70 -1.82 8.05 7.30
N CYS A 71 -0.80 8.59 7.95
CA CYS A 71 -0.06 9.72 7.42
C CYS A 71 0.60 9.37 6.07
N SER A 72 1.26 8.21 5.99
CA SER A 72 1.91 7.74 4.78
C SER A 72 0.93 7.50 3.64
N TYR A 73 -0.24 6.91 3.93
CA TYR A 73 -1.30 6.71 2.95
C TYR A 73 -1.82 8.03 2.38
N ASN A 74 -2.05 9.04 3.23
CA ASN A 74 -2.53 10.35 2.79
C ASN A 74 -1.51 11.06 1.89
N ILE A 75 -0.23 11.04 2.28
CA ILE A 75 0.84 11.62 1.46
C ILE A 75 0.90 10.89 0.11
N PHE A 76 0.91 9.55 0.13
CA PHE A 76 0.96 8.72 -1.07
C PHE A 76 -0.24 8.95 -1.98
N SER A 77 -1.46 8.95 -1.44
CA SER A 77 -2.69 9.21 -2.20
C SER A 77 -2.68 10.58 -2.88
N ASN A 78 -2.17 11.62 -2.18
CA ASN A 78 -2.04 12.95 -2.74
C ASN A 78 -0.96 13.04 -3.82
N LEU A 79 0.14 12.31 -3.67
CA LEU A 79 1.18 12.21 -4.69
C LEU A 79 0.65 11.47 -5.92
N LEU A 80 -0.02 10.34 -5.76
CA LEU A 80 -0.62 9.58 -6.86
C LEU A 80 -1.54 10.44 -7.72
N LYS A 81 -2.40 11.27 -7.11
CA LYS A 81 -3.29 12.18 -7.84
C LYS A 81 -2.52 13.13 -8.76
N LYS A 82 -1.33 13.60 -8.36
CA LYS A 82 -0.46 14.44 -9.20
C LYS A 82 0.11 13.69 -10.41
N PHE A 83 0.19 12.36 -10.31
CA PHE A 83 0.63 11.46 -11.38
C PHE A 83 -0.57 10.83 -12.13
N SER A 84 -1.79 11.38 -11.97
CA SER A 84 -3.02 10.84 -12.57
C SER A 84 -3.29 9.37 -12.22
N LEU A 85 -2.87 8.95 -11.02
CA LEU A 85 -3.10 7.63 -10.47
C LEU A 85 -4.03 7.71 -9.25
N VAL A 86 -4.73 6.63 -8.96
CA VAL A 86 -5.63 6.52 -7.81
C VAL A 86 -5.41 5.19 -7.09
N VAL A 87 -5.42 5.20 -5.76
CA VAL A 87 -5.45 3.97 -4.97
C VAL A 87 -6.85 3.38 -5.03
N GLU A 88 -6.96 2.11 -5.36
CA GLU A 88 -8.23 1.41 -5.28
C GLU A 88 -8.51 1.01 -3.83
N TYR A 89 -9.36 1.79 -3.18
CA TYR A 89 -9.69 1.62 -1.77
C TYR A 89 -10.21 0.22 -1.43
N PHE A 90 -11.09 -0.33 -2.26
CA PHE A 90 -11.70 -1.65 -2.01
C PHE A 90 -10.72 -2.82 -2.07
N LYS A 91 -9.54 -2.62 -2.64
CA LYS A 91 -8.43 -3.60 -2.63
C LYS A 91 -7.38 -3.28 -1.56
N THR A 92 -7.57 -2.20 -0.81
CA THR A 92 -6.64 -1.83 0.27
C THR A 92 -6.97 -2.65 1.52
N GLU A 93 -5.98 -3.32 2.06
CA GLU A 93 -6.12 -4.18 3.23
C GLU A 93 -5.15 -3.74 4.33
N ILE A 94 -5.54 -3.97 5.59
CA ILE A 94 -4.66 -3.81 6.74
C ILE A 94 -4.45 -5.15 7.43
N PHE A 95 -3.21 -5.41 7.81
CA PHE A 95 -2.84 -6.61 8.52
C PHE A 95 -1.88 -6.27 9.68
N HIS A 96 -2.08 -6.91 10.83
CA HIS A 96 -1.23 -6.72 12.01
C HIS A 96 -0.54 -8.03 12.39
N PHE A 97 0.79 -8.01 12.42
CA PHE A 97 1.59 -9.09 12.98
C PHE A 97 1.76 -8.88 14.48
N ASN A 98 1.42 -9.89 15.27
CA ASN A 98 1.61 -9.85 16.71
C ASN A 98 2.03 -11.23 17.24
N ARG A 99 3.23 -11.32 17.81
CA ARG A 99 3.74 -12.54 18.45
C ARG A 99 3.35 -12.68 19.92
N SER A 100 2.61 -11.75 20.50
CA SER A 100 2.15 -11.82 21.88
C SER A 100 1.27 -13.05 22.11
N ARG A 101 1.35 -13.65 23.32
CA ARG A 101 0.58 -14.85 23.68
C ARG A 101 -0.89 -14.55 24.00
N GLY A 102 -1.28 -13.30 24.19
CA GLY A 102 -2.66 -12.89 24.49
C GLY A 102 -3.59 -12.86 23.27
N THR A 103 -4.88 -12.92 23.52
CA THR A 103 -5.90 -12.57 22.53
C THR A 103 -5.81 -11.08 22.28
N PHE A 104 -5.44 -10.72 21.07
CA PHE A 104 -5.29 -9.32 20.69
C PHE A 104 -6.27 -8.98 19.56
N ASN A 105 -7.02 -7.90 19.77
CA ASN A 105 -7.94 -7.35 18.79
C ASN A 105 -7.36 -6.01 18.30
N PRO A 106 -6.64 -6.01 17.16
CA PRO A 106 -6.02 -4.78 16.67
C PRO A 106 -7.08 -3.75 16.29
N PRO A 107 -6.83 -2.46 16.57
CA PRO A 107 -7.78 -1.41 16.24
C PRO A 107 -7.92 -1.27 14.72
N PRO A 108 -9.11 -0.89 14.22
CA PRO A 108 -9.29 -0.56 12.81
C PRO A 108 -8.49 0.69 12.44
N LEU A 109 -8.12 0.81 11.17
CA LEU A 109 -7.48 1.99 10.61
C LEU A 109 -8.50 2.77 9.78
N ASN A 110 -8.75 4.02 10.16
CA ASN A 110 -9.57 4.92 9.38
C ASN A 110 -8.68 5.69 8.39
N LEU A 111 -8.92 5.54 7.09
CA LEU A 111 -8.16 6.21 6.02
C LEU A 111 -8.74 7.56 5.59
N SER A 112 -9.93 7.92 6.07
CA SER A 112 -10.54 9.23 5.81
C SER A 112 -11.44 9.64 6.96
N SER A 113 -11.88 10.91 6.94
CA SER A 113 -12.91 11.41 7.86
C SER A 113 -14.31 10.81 7.62
N LEU A 114 -14.50 10.06 6.53
CA LEU A 114 -15.75 9.38 6.21
C LEU A 114 -15.75 7.99 6.83
N GLU A 115 -16.82 7.64 7.54
CA GLU A 115 -16.98 6.31 8.17
C GLU A 115 -16.91 5.13 7.19
N SER A 116 -17.14 5.38 5.91
CA SER A 116 -17.07 4.37 4.85
C SER A 116 -15.65 3.83 4.57
N ASN A 117 -14.62 4.51 5.07
CA ASN A 117 -13.21 4.18 4.76
C ASN A 117 -12.46 3.58 5.96
N ILE A 118 -13.15 2.76 6.74
CA ILE A 118 -12.56 2.04 7.88
C ILE A 118 -12.03 0.69 7.41
N LEU A 119 -10.72 0.52 7.46
CA LEU A 119 -10.07 -0.78 7.23
C LEU A 119 -10.07 -1.59 8.53
N ARG A 120 -10.69 -2.76 8.51
CA ARG A 120 -10.63 -3.72 9.62
C ARG A 120 -9.50 -4.70 9.38
N PRO A 121 -8.67 -4.98 10.40
CA PRO A 121 -7.56 -5.91 10.26
C PRO A 121 -8.03 -7.32 9.91
N ASN A 122 -7.44 -7.90 8.88
CA ASN A 122 -7.66 -9.28 8.48
C ASN A 122 -6.93 -10.25 9.42
N ASN A 123 -7.45 -11.48 9.54
CA ASN A 123 -6.81 -12.55 10.30
C ASN A 123 -5.77 -13.31 9.46
N ILE A 124 -6.00 -13.36 8.17
CA ILE A 124 -5.18 -14.01 7.17
C ILE A 124 -4.96 -13.01 6.06
N TRP A 125 -3.74 -12.92 5.57
CA TRP A 125 -3.38 -12.02 4.51
C TRP A 125 -2.68 -12.78 3.38
N LYS A 126 -3.10 -12.55 2.15
CA LYS A 126 -2.49 -13.12 0.96
C LYS A 126 -1.75 -12.03 0.18
N TYR A 127 -0.45 -12.19 0.01
CA TYR A 127 0.37 -11.26 -0.74
C TYR A 127 1.27 -12.01 -1.73
N LEU A 128 1.19 -11.66 -3.01
CA LEU A 128 1.95 -12.29 -4.10
C LEU A 128 1.89 -13.83 -4.11
N GLY A 129 0.74 -14.39 -3.76
CA GLY A 129 0.54 -15.85 -3.69
C GLY A 129 0.89 -16.49 -2.35
N PHE A 130 1.59 -15.80 -1.45
CA PHE A 130 1.90 -16.28 -0.11
C PHE A 130 0.77 -15.95 0.87
N ILE A 131 0.51 -16.86 1.79
CA ILE A 131 -0.48 -16.69 2.86
C ILE A 131 0.27 -16.44 4.17
N PHE A 132 -0.10 -15.36 4.85
CA PHE A 132 0.47 -14.95 6.12
C PHE A 132 -0.60 -15.02 7.21
N ASP A 133 -0.24 -15.54 8.38
CA ASP A 133 -1.02 -15.45 9.58
C ASP A 133 -0.50 -14.36 10.54
N LYS A 134 -1.30 -14.01 11.54
CA LYS A 134 -0.96 -12.96 12.52
C LYS A 134 0.31 -13.22 13.32
N LYS A 135 0.72 -14.47 13.46
CA LYS A 135 1.86 -14.90 14.29
C LYS A 135 3.10 -15.21 13.47
N LEU A 136 2.97 -15.24 12.13
CA LEU A 136 4.00 -15.71 11.21
C LEU A 136 4.45 -17.14 11.56
N THR A 137 3.50 -17.98 11.90
CA THR A 137 3.74 -19.41 12.09
C THR A 137 3.74 -20.06 10.72
N PHE A 138 4.92 -20.34 10.20
CA PHE A 138 5.06 -21.07 8.94
C PHE A 138 4.78 -22.55 9.24
N HIS A 139 3.63 -23.04 8.84
CA HIS A 139 3.24 -24.45 8.84
C HIS A 139 3.25 -24.99 7.41
#